data_604caf0065a7ab2c80d4149fca92df8d
#
_entry.id   604caf0065a7ab2c80d4149fca92df8d
#
_cell.length_a   1.000
_cell.length_b   1.000
_cell.length_c   1.000
_cell.angle_alpha   90.00
_cell.angle_beta   90.00
_cell.angle_gamma   90.00
#
_symmetry.space_group_name_H-M   'P 1'
#
loop_
_entity.id
_entity.type
_entity.pdbx_description
1 polymer ?
#
loop_
_entity_poly.entity_id
_entity_poly.type
_entity_poly.pdbx_seq_one_letter_code
_entity_poly.pdbx_strand_id
1 'polypeptide(L)'
;MVDEMSTETRREGYALFVGEITDWERYLNDYLPTAAETIEDHGGEVIVGHPDPEVIEGEWEHGMTVVVEFPSVEDAHAWYNDPAYQEVKPIRIEACEYANAVICPSFSPEDLPD
;
A
#
# COMPACT_ATOMS: atom_id res chain seq x y z
N MET A 1 -28.72 -12.31 0.08
CA MET A 1 -28.38 -12.90 0.85
C MET A 1 -27.31 -13.79 0.61
N VAL A 2 -27.42 -14.70 -0.11
CA VAL A 2 -26.31 -15.55 -0.32
C VAL A 2 -25.12 -14.93 -0.86
N ASP A 3 -25.31 -13.89 -1.57
CA ASP A 3 -24.19 -13.22 -2.11
C ASP A 3 -23.30 -12.70 -1.09
N GLU A 4 -23.82 -12.40 0.04
CA GLU A 4 -23.03 -11.85 1.05
C GLU A 4 -21.98 -12.76 1.50
N MET A 5 -22.22 -14.04 1.43
CA MET A 5 -21.27 -14.95 1.90
C MET A 5 -20.11 -15.00 1.01
N SER A 6 -20.30 -14.98 -0.28
CA SER A 6 -19.16 -14.99 -1.15
C SER A 6 -18.38 -13.73 -0.98
N THR A 7 -19.03 -12.64 -0.72
CA THR A 7 -18.36 -11.40 -0.55
C THR A 7 -17.46 -11.43 0.66
N GLU A 8 -17.92 -12.07 1.70
CA GLU A 8 -17.15 -12.09 2.91
C GLU A 8 -15.87 -12.85 2.76
N THR A 9 -15.84 -13.86 1.91
CA THR A 9 -14.64 -14.62 1.76
C THR A 9 -13.66 -13.94 0.84
N ARG A 10 -14.07 -12.87 0.19
CA ARG A 10 -13.20 -12.18 -0.76
C ARG A 10 -12.98 -10.75 -0.35
N ARG A 11 -12.52 -10.56 0.86
CA ARG A 11 -12.28 -9.22 1.35
C ARG A 11 -11.10 -8.61 0.63
N GLU A 12 -11.23 -7.34 0.29
CA GLU A 12 -10.12 -6.62 -0.28
C GLU A 12 -8.95 -6.56 0.68
N GLY A 13 -7.76 -6.40 0.13
CA GLY A 13 -6.57 -6.18 0.92
C GLY A 13 -6.01 -4.81 0.62
N TYR A 14 -5.41 -4.21 1.62
CA TYR A 14 -4.86 -2.86 1.47
C TYR A 14 -3.41 -2.86 1.91
N ALA A 15 -2.56 -2.25 1.09
CA ALA A 15 -1.18 -1.99 1.47
C ALA A 15 -1.05 -0.51 1.74
N LEU A 16 -0.63 -0.17 2.96
CA LEU A 16 -0.50 1.22 3.36
C LEU A 16 0.98 1.53 3.54
N PHE A 17 1.42 2.63 2.93
CA PHE A 17 2.81 3.05 3.01
C PHE A 17 2.87 4.46 3.54
N VAL A 18 3.73 4.69 4.53
CA VAL A 18 4.00 6.04 5.02
C VAL A 18 5.50 6.19 5.12
N GLY A 19 5.98 7.40 4.86
CA GLY A 19 7.41 7.64 4.93
C GLY A 19 7.74 9.06 4.55
N GLU A 20 9.01 9.38 4.68
CA GLU A 20 9.49 10.70 4.32
C GLU A 20 10.44 10.54 3.14
N ILE A 21 10.00 10.94 1.96
CA ILE A 21 10.81 10.81 0.75
C ILE A 21 11.79 11.96 0.71
N THR A 22 13.08 11.64 0.62
CA THR A 22 14.11 12.66 0.55
C THR A 22 14.78 12.71 -0.82
N ASP A 23 14.76 11.61 -1.56
CA ASP A 23 15.34 11.58 -2.89
C ASP A 23 14.22 11.37 -3.89
N TRP A 24 13.51 12.45 -4.21
CA TRP A 24 12.35 12.38 -5.08
C TRP A 24 12.70 11.94 -6.49
N GLU A 25 13.86 12.35 -6.99
CA GLU A 25 14.23 11.99 -8.35
C GLU A 25 14.36 10.48 -8.49
N ARG A 26 15.01 9.85 -7.52
CA ARG A 26 15.19 8.42 -7.56
C ARG A 26 13.87 7.69 -7.34
N TYR A 27 13.04 8.21 -6.44
CA TYR A 27 11.75 7.61 -6.16
C TYR A 27 10.88 7.62 -7.41
N LEU A 28 10.83 8.76 -8.10
CA LEU A 28 9.94 8.91 -9.25
C LEU A 28 10.48 8.19 -10.49
N ASN A 29 11.79 8.15 -10.67
CA ASN A 29 12.34 7.62 -11.90
C ASN A 29 12.73 6.16 -11.82
N ASP A 30 13.22 5.72 -10.66
CA ASP A 30 13.77 4.37 -10.55
C ASP A 30 12.85 3.42 -9.80
N TYR A 31 11.95 3.93 -8.97
CA TYR A 31 11.07 3.06 -8.19
C TYR A 31 9.64 3.03 -8.72
N LEU A 32 9.05 4.19 -8.90
CA LEU A 32 7.62 4.28 -9.13
C LEU A 32 7.15 3.57 -10.40
N PRO A 33 7.84 3.65 -11.53
CA PRO A 33 7.30 2.99 -12.73
C PRO A 33 7.15 1.49 -12.56
N THR A 34 8.14 0.82 -11.97
CA THR A 34 8.04 -0.62 -11.77
C THR A 34 7.02 -0.94 -10.70
N ALA A 35 6.97 -0.14 -9.62
CA ALA A 35 5.98 -0.36 -8.59
C ALA A 35 4.57 -0.28 -9.17
N ALA A 36 4.31 0.73 -9.99
CA ALA A 36 2.98 0.89 -10.58
C ALA A 36 2.62 -0.27 -11.48
N GLU A 37 3.58 -0.72 -12.28
CA GLU A 37 3.32 -1.81 -13.19
C GLU A 37 3.02 -3.11 -12.43
N THR A 38 3.82 -3.41 -11.41
CA THR A 38 3.61 -4.64 -10.65
C THR A 38 2.32 -4.58 -9.83
N ILE A 39 1.94 -3.40 -9.33
CA ILE A 39 0.67 -3.26 -8.64
C ILE A 39 -0.46 -3.62 -9.59
N GLU A 40 -0.41 -3.10 -10.81
CA GLU A 40 -1.45 -3.36 -11.78
C GLU A 40 -1.48 -4.85 -12.15
N ASP A 41 -0.32 -5.47 -12.26
CA ASP A 41 -0.23 -6.88 -12.60
C ASP A 41 -0.94 -7.76 -11.58
N HIS A 42 -1.05 -7.31 -10.34
CA HIS A 42 -1.71 -8.07 -9.29
C HIS A 42 -3.10 -7.54 -8.98
N GLY A 43 -3.67 -6.75 -9.89
CA GLY A 43 -5.03 -6.28 -9.73
C GLY A 43 -5.17 -5.11 -8.76
N GLY A 44 -4.07 -4.48 -8.40
CA GLY A 44 -4.12 -3.40 -7.44
C GLY A 44 -4.37 -2.05 -8.07
N GLU A 45 -4.74 -1.11 -7.22
CA GLU A 45 -5.01 0.25 -7.64
C GLU A 45 -4.61 1.18 -6.51
N VAL A 46 -3.84 2.22 -6.83
CA VAL A 46 -3.50 3.23 -5.83
C VAL A 46 -4.72 4.10 -5.64
N ILE A 47 -5.30 4.07 -4.45
CA ILE A 47 -6.52 4.83 -4.19
C ILE A 47 -6.25 6.06 -3.33
N VAL A 48 -5.11 6.14 -2.66
CA VAL A 48 -4.69 7.32 -1.93
C VAL A 48 -3.21 7.49 -2.16
N GLY A 49 -2.79 8.71 -2.48
CA GLY A 49 -1.36 8.99 -2.62
C GLY A 49 -1.14 10.48 -2.56
N HIS A 50 -0.49 10.95 -1.50
CA HIS A 50 -0.27 12.39 -1.34
C HIS A 50 0.97 12.62 -0.48
N PRO A 51 1.83 13.56 -0.90
CA PRO A 51 3.08 13.79 -0.16
C PRO A 51 2.90 14.64 1.09
N ASP A 52 1.74 15.29 1.26
CA ASP A 52 1.57 16.22 2.35
C ASP A 52 0.13 16.19 2.85
N PRO A 53 -0.27 15.14 3.58
CA PRO A 53 -1.64 15.04 4.05
C PRO A 53 -1.96 16.12 5.07
N GLU A 54 -3.20 16.52 5.10
CA GLU A 54 -3.67 17.54 6.03
C GLU A 54 -3.97 16.88 7.37
N VAL A 55 -3.30 17.29 8.42
CA VAL A 55 -3.48 16.70 9.74
C VAL A 55 -4.68 17.38 10.39
N ILE A 56 -5.69 16.60 10.73
CA ILE A 56 -6.88 17.16 11.34
C ILE A 56 -6.96 16.87 12.83
N GLU A 57 -6.09 15.99 13.32
CA GLU A 57 -6.09 15.65 14.73
C GLU A 57 -4.77 15.00 15.07
N GLY A 58 -4.14 15.44 16.15
CA GLY A 58 -2.91 14.83 16.62
C GLY A 58 -1.71 15.21 15.76
N GLU A 59 -0.74 14.32 15.69
CA GLU A 59 0.48 14.55 14.96
C GLU A 59 0.66 13.48 13.91
N TRP A 60 1.11 13.87 12.73
CA TRP A 60 1.37 12.94 11.64
C TRP A 60 2.72 13.34 11.05
N GLU A 61 3.76 12.61 11.45
CA GLU A 61 5.09 13.02 11.05
C GLU A 61 5.47 12.54 9.67
N HIS A 62 4.61 11.76 9.06
CA HIS A 62 4.90 11.19 7.76
C HIS A 62 4.45 12.14 6.66
N GLY A 63 5.32 12.33 5.68
CA GLY A 63 4.93 13.11 4.51
C GLY A 63 4.12 12.28 3.56
N MET A 64 4.77 11.33 2.87
CA MET A 64 4.07 10.55 1.86
C MET A 64 3.15 9.52 2.51
N THR A 65 1.92 9.49 2.04
CA THR A 65 0.92 8.54 2.51
C THR A 65 0.28 7.89 1.30
N VAL A 66 0.35 6.57 1.20
CA VAL A 66 -0.14 5.82 0.03
C VAL A 66 -1.00 4.66 0.50
N VAL A 67 -2.13 4.46 -0.16
CA VAL A 67 -2.96 3.29 0.08
C VAL A 67 -3.22 2.63 -1.26
N VAL A 68 -2.91 1.33 -1.33
CA VAL A 68 -3.13 0.54 -2.54
C VAL A 68 -4.16 -0.52 -2.20
N GLU A 69 -5.19 -0.62 -3.03
CA GLU A 69 -6.23 -1.61 -2.84
C GLU A 69 -5.99 -2.78 -3.76
N PHE A 70 -6.09 -4.00 -3.24
CA PHE A 70 -5.97 -5.23 -4.01
C PHE A 70 -7.26 -6.04 -3.84
N PRO A 71 -7.55 -6.93 -4.78
CA PRO A 71 -8.77 -7.74 -4.65
C PRO A 71 -8.82 -8.58 -3.39
N SER A 72 -7.66 -8.91 -2.81
CA SER A 72 -7.62 -9.70 -1.59
C SER A 72 -6.32 -9.42 -0.86
N VAL A 73 -6.26 -9.84 0.41
CA VAL A 73 -5.02 -9.76 1.17
C VAL A 73 -3.95 -10.63 0.52
N GLU A 74 -4.36 -11.77 -0.04
CA GLU A 74 -3.41 -12.64 -0.71
C GLU A 74 -2.78 -11.96 -1.90
N ASP A 75 -3.59 -11.21 -2.66
CA ASP A 75 -3.05 -10.49 -3.80
C ASP A 75 -2.08 -9.41 -3.37
N ALA A 76 -2.37 -8.74 -2.26
CA ALA A 76 -1.45 -7.74 -1.74
C ALA A 76 -0.11 -8.37 -1.37
N HIS A 77 -0.14 -9.52 -0.72
CA HIS A 77 1.09 -10.21 -0.38
C HIS A 77 1.81 -10.71 -1.63
N ALA A 78 1.06 -11.20 -2.60
CA ALA A 78 1.66 -11.67 -3.84
C ALA A 78 2.37 -10.54 -4.56
N TRP A 79 1.77 -9.36 -4.55
CA TRP A 79 2.41 -8.19 -5.14
C TRP A 79 3.70 -7.84 -4.39
N TYR A 80 3.61 -7.79 -3.06
CA TYR A 80 4.77 -7.39 -2.28
C TYR A 80 5.93 -8.36 -2.50
N ASN A 81 5.63 -9.63 -2.68
CA ASN A 81 6.65 -10.66 -2.86
C ASN A 81 7.02 -10.91 -4.32
N ASP A 82 6.42 -10.17 -5.24
CA ASP A 82 6.76 -10.30 -6.65
C ASP A 82 8.23 -9.96 -6.83
N PRO A 83 9.01 -10.82 -7.49
CA PRO A 83 10.45 -10.54 -7.65
C PRO A 83 10.72 -9.20 -8.30
N ALA A 84 9.87 -8.76 -9.23
CA ALA A 84 10.08 -7.47 -9.87
C ALA A 84 9.92 -6.33 -8.88
N TYR A 85 8.95 -6.46 -7.95
CA TYR A 85 8.80 -5.42 -6.93
C TYR A 85 9.94 -5.50 -5.92
N GLN A 86 10.32 -6.70 -5.54
CA GLN A 86 11.40 -6.86 -4.57
C GLN A 86 12.70 -6.26 -5.09
N GLU A 87 12.86 -6.24 -6.40
CA GLU A 87 14.07 -5.68 -6.99
C GLU A 87 14.13 -4.16 -6.79
N VAL A 88 13.00 -3.46 -6.86
CA VAL A 88 13.00 -2.02 -6.71
C VAL A 88 12.68 -1.56 -5.29
N LYS A 89 12.23 -2.45 -4.43
CA LYS A 89 11.90 -2.08 -3.06
C LYS A 89 13.06 -1.39 -2.33
N PRO A 90 14.31 -1.86 -2.45
CA PRO A 90 15.40 -1.16 -1.77
C PRO A 90 15.55 0.28 -2.23
N ILE A 91 15.19 0.57 -3.48
CA ILE A 91 15.28 1.94 -3.97
C ILE A 91 14.33 2.84 -3.18
N ARG A 92 13.09 2.35 -2.93
CA ARG A 92 12.14 3.13 -2.14
C ARG A 92 12.68 3.37 -0.74
N ILE A 93 13.21 2.32 -0.12
CA ILE A 93 13.69 2.44 1.24
C ILE A 93 14.87 3.41 1.32
N GLU A 94 15.78 3.35 0.33
CA GLU A 94 16.93 4.24 0.34
C GLU A 94 16.56 5.67 -0.02
N ALA A 95 15.50 5.86 -0.79
CA ALA A 95 15.06 7.20 -1.17
C ALA A 95 14.29 7.89 -0.06
N CYS A 96 14.04 7.21 1.05
CA CYS A 96 13.29 7.76 2.18
C CYS A 96 14.16 7.85 3.40
N GLU A 97 13.90 8.85 4.23
CA GLU A 97 14.55 8.92 5.52
C GLU A 97 14.09 7.75 6.37
N TYR A 98 12.83 7.42 6.28
CA TYR A 98 12.28 6.20 6.88
C TYR A 98 11.08 5.79 6.04
N ALA A 99 10.74 4.51 6.09
CA ALA A 99 9.64 3.99 5.30
C ALA A 99 8.98 2.85 6.07
N ASN A 100 7.67 2.92 6.19
CA ASN A 100 6.90 1.90 6.88
C ASN A 100 5.78 1.41 5.98
N ALA A 101 5.43 0.15 6.12
CA ALA A 101 4.38 -0.43 5.30
C ALA A 101 3.64 -1.50 6.09
N VAL A 102 2.33 -1.56 5.90
CA VAL A 102 1.51 -2.61 6.51
C VAL A 102 0.53 -3.11 5.47
N ILE A 103 0.04 -4.31 5.66
CA ILE A 103 -1.03 -4.87 4.84
C ILE A 103 -2.14 -5.26 5.79
N CYS A 104 -3.38 -4.87 5.47
CA CYS A 104 -4.51 -5.26 6.29
C CYS A 104 -5.73 -5.49 5.40
N PRO A 105 -6.70 -6.27 5.91
CA PRO A 105 -7.91 -6.51 5.13
C PRO A 105 -8.87 -5.35 5.26
N SER A 106 -9.88 -5.33 4.41
CA SER A 106 -10.95 -4.37 4.55
C SER A 106 -11.63 -4.57 5.89
N PHE A 107 -12.33 -3.55 6.35
CA PHE A 107 -12.94 -3.57 7.67
C PHE A 107 -14.00 -4.65 7.79
N SER A 108 -14.00 -5.34 8.92
CA SER A 108 -15.06 -6.25 9.30
C SER A 108 -15.27 -6.08 10.79
N PRO A 109 -16.53 -5.97 11.26
CA PRO A 109 -16.77 -5.84 12.70
C PRO A 109 -16.20 -7.00 13.48
N GLU A 110 -16.06 -8.16 12.85
CA GLU A 110 -15.53 -9.33 13.53
C GLU A 110 -14.07 -9.16 13.91
N ASP A 111 -13.37 -8.23 13.28
CA ASP A 111 -11.97 -7.99 13.60
C ASP A 111 -11.80 -7.19 14.88
N LEU A 112 -12.86 -6.60 15.39
CA LEU A 112 -12.76 -5.77 16.57
C LEU A 112 -12.86 -6.61 17.83
N PRO A 113 -12.22 -6.15 18.91
CA PRO A 113 -12.31 -6.91 20.16
C PRO A 113 -13.71 -6.83 20.74
N ASP A 114 -14.07 -7.83 21.54
CA ASP A 114 -15.34 -7.84 22.25
C ASP A 114 -15.35 -6.87 23.44
#